data_a6a7bec4c56e2b8f228070da3103adaa
#
_entry.id   a6a7bec4c56e2b8f228070da3103adaa
#
_cell.length_a   1.000
_cell.length_b   1.000
_cell.length_c   1.000
_cell.angle_alpha   90.00
_cell.angle_beta   90.00
_cell.angle_gamma   90.00
#
_symmetry.space_group_name_H-M   'P 1'
#
loop_
_entity.id
_entity.type
_entity.pdbx_description
1 polymer ?
#
loop_
_entity_poly.entity_id
_entity_poly.type
_entity_poly.pdbx_seq_one_letter_code
_entity_poly.pdbx_strand_id
1 'polypeptide(L)'
;MKIRLFLFVMIPTFLMISSVGIYFIEYILSGNEESAFNSLFNSLWWAVVTFTTVGYGDMSPQTVQGRFFTFFVMAAGLINFSIVVSLVTDKFQQFRSGRDRGLEFLKIKGHVLVCSDDPTWMKEILSQNQKYVKRDKVVLISPSGEHPLLATSYKKLKWVSGDSFDLNVLRKAAAAKAKIAYVFYKDNSYALMTVLQLETLSDGRIVTQAQYVGREFRNYFEDVGCDHALDPYDLYVPLMLSAFHSQGAPAWINKVINRTQGHQIATRKTESLLIGKTWLELIKTKKQNHGIMPLAVVINEVVLINPEASFEIPKDSLIMQLEPFEIPKKSSAMQLELAESFPKGDLEKQAIDVMGMDEIGLDGHILISSDNKVFINRCLLEMSQRNQPEKIIVLTNIPLLEEIPGNLNVEWIEGDSNSENSFLEARSTEAKVALIDHADDGQNLMAVLRLEQATDGEVFTIATYHKEDFDQQLFKVGCDFCLDPEELIAPILSQSALNPGLGTLIEEIILEEPTTQSLKVRHLSREWEADSWLSTILKLKEKEGELPVGLLRSQTHKLLVNPHPELQVKPGDRLIYIASAPIKAKQNGD
;
A
#
# COMPACT_ATOMS: atom_id res chain seq x y z
N MET A 1 24.24 -25.87 24.12
CA MET A 1 24.43 -26.94 25.16
C MET A 1 25.82 -26.88 25.79
N LYS A 2 26.94 -26.79 25.01
CA LYS A 2 28.32 -26.80 25.54
C LYS A 2 28.65 -25.63 26.51
N ILE A 3 28.19 -24.42 26.26
CA ILE A 3 28.50 -23.23 27.10
C ILE A 3 27.81 -23.29 28.48
N ARG A 4 26.57 -23.76 28.55
CA ARG A 4 25.87 -23.94 29.85
C ARG A 4 26.58 -24.96 30.70
N LEU A 5 27.02 -26.05 30.11
CA LEU A 5 27.80 -27.09 30.80
C LEU A 5 29.14 -26.56 31.27
N PHE A 6 29.83 -25.77 30.48
CA PHE A 6 31.10 -25.16 30.84
C PHE A 6 30.99 -24.21 32.05
N LEU A 7 30.03 -23.28 32.05
CA LEU A 7 29.80 -22.37 33.18
C LEU A 7 29.34 -23.11 34.43
N PHE A 8 28.50 -24.15 34.27
CA PHE A 8 27.98 -24.93 35.40
C PHE A 8 29.07 -25.80 36.07
N VAL A 9 30.11 -26.14 35.37
CA VAL A 9 31.22 -26.97 35.90
C VAL A 9 32.39 -26.10 36.36
N MET A 10 32.79 -25.11 35.56
CA MET A 10 34.00 -24.33 35.79
C MET A 10 33.95 -23.44 37.03
N ILE A 11 32.83 -22.72 37.25
CA ILE A 11 32.73 -21.81 38.40
C ILE A 11 32.67 -22.58 39.72
N PRO A 12 31.80 -23.62 39.89
CA PRO A 12 31.82 -24.41 41.12
C PRO A 12 33.16 -25.10 41.38
N THR A 13 33.79 -25.64 40.32
CA THR A 13 35.10 -26.30 40.47
C THR A 13 36.17 -25.30 40.93
N PHE A 14 36.23 -24.11 40.38
CA PHE A 14 37.15 -23.06 40.81
C PHE A 14 36.92 -22.67 42.26
N LEU A 15 35.66 -22.39 42.64
CA LEU A 15 35.29 -22.04 44.01
C LEU A 15 35.63 -23.15 44.99
N MET A 16 35.40 -24.41 44.59
CA MET A 16 35.71 -25.58 45.42
C MET A 16 37.22 -25.73 45.63
N ILE A 17 38.02 -25.60 44.56
CA ILE A 17 39.48 -25.70 44.65
C ILE A 17 40.04 -24.53 45.51
N SER A 18 39.53 -23.33 45.32
CA SER A 18 39.95 -22.14 46.09
C SER A 18 39.60 -22.27 47.56
N SER A 19 38.39 -22.75 47.85
CA SER A 19 37.88 -22.97 49.22
C SER A 19 38.68 -24.05 49.97
N VAL A 20 38.83 -25.21 49.34
CA VAL A 20 39.57 -26.34 49.94
C VAL A 20 41.03 -25.98 50.08
N GLY A 21 41.63 -25.28 49.10
CA GLY A 21 43.04 -24.90 49.14
C GLY A 21 43.33 -23.92 50.30
N ILE A 22 42.52 -22.86 50.47
CA ILE A 22 42.75 -21.91 51.54
C ILE A 22 42.47 -22.51 52.92
N TYR A 23 41.41 -23.35 53.03
CA TYR A 23 41.12 -24.10 54.24
C TYR A 23 42.28 -24.95 54.67
N PHE A 24 42.87 -25.72 53.72
CA PHE A 24 44.02 -26.55 54.01
C PHE A 24 45.25 -25.76 54.47
N ILE A 25 45.55 -24.65 53.82
CA ILE A 25 46.74 -23.84 54.10
C ILE A 25 46.57 -23.08 55.43
N GLU A 26 45.48 -22.39 55.66
CA GLU A 26 45.25 -21.48 56.79
C GLU A 26 44.77 -22.16 58.07
N TYR A 27 44.18 -23.35 57.97
CA TYR A 27 43.67 -24.08 59.13
C TYR A 27 44.47 -25.37 59.39
N ILE A 28 44.57 -26.27 58.39
CA ILE A 28 45.18 -27.57 58.62
C ILE A 28 46.71 -27.49 58.73
N LEU A 29 47.36 -26.81 57.72
CA LEU A 29 48.79 -26.75 57.67
C LEU A 29 49.41 -25.81 58.67
N SER A 30 48.72 -24.69 59.01
CA SER A 30 49.15 -23.71 60.01
C SER A 30 48.97 -24.17 61.43
N GLY A 31 48.08 -25.11 61.68
CA GLY A 31 47.69 -25.56 63.03
C GLY A 31 47.03 -24.47 63.91
N ASN A 32 46.53 -23.44 63.32
CA ASN A 32 45.92 -22.29 64.03
C ASN A 32 44.43 -22.53 64.20
N GLU A 33 44.02 -22.95 65.40
CA GLU A 33 42.59 -23.19 65.74
C GLU A 33 41.77 -21.91 65.77
N GLU A 34 42.35 -20.74 65.95
CA GLU A 34 41.69 -19.43 65.88
C GLU A 34 41.64 -18.82 64.47
N SER A 35 42.04 -19.55 63.43
CA SER A 35 41.99 -19.08 62.08
C SER A 35 40.55 -18.75 61.61
N ALA A 36 40.39 -17.65 60.92
CA ALA A 36 39.09 -17.28 60.30
C ALA A 36 38.63 -18.36 59.28
N PHE A 37 39.56 -19.19 58.78
CA PHE A 37 39.30 -20.27 57.84
C PHE A 37 39.07 -21.66 58.54
N ASN A 38 38.58 -21.65 59.78
CA ASN A 38 38.34 -22.84 60.60
C ASN A 38 37.22 -23.77 60.10
N SER A 39 36.49 -23.38 59.06
CA SER A 39 35.47 -24.20 58.40
C SER A 39 35.50 -24.07 56.89
N LEU A 40 35.08 -25.13 56.17
CA LEU A 40 34.94 -25.11 54.72
C LEU A 40 33.89 -24.04 54.26
N PHE A 41 32.89 -23.74 55.11
CA PHE A 41 31.90 -22.72 54.82
C PHE A 41 32.52 -21.34 54.79
N ASN A 42 33.33 -21.00 55.77
CA ASN A 42 34.05 -19.75 55.84
C ASN A 42 35.02 -19.56 54.66
N SER A 43 35.73 -20.64 54.34
CA SER A 43 36.64 -20.69 53.19
C SER A 43 35.90 -20.52 51.88
N LEU A 44 34.71 -21.11 51.73
CA LEU A 44 33.84 -20.93 50.57
C LEU A 44 33.30 -19.50 50.49
N TRP A 45 32.86 -18.94 51.60
CA TRP A 45 32.44 -17.54 51.68
C TRP A 45 33.56 -16.61 51.19
N TRP A 46 34.77 -16.75 51.70
CA TRP A 46 35.90 -15.99 51.25
C TRP A 46 36.20 -16.19 49.75
N ALA A 47 36.15 -17.42 49.26
CA ALA A 47 36.36 -17.71 47.85
C ALA A 47 35.32 -17.04 46.95
N VAL A 48 34.04 -17.02 47.34
CA VAL A 48 32.99 -16.33 46.61
C VAL A 48 33.19 -14.81 46.62
N VAL A 49 33.47 -14.23 47.80
CA VAL A 49 33.71 -12.79 47.97
C VAL A 49 34.94 -12.34 47.17
N THR A 50 36.00 -13.14 47.13
CA THR A 50 37.20 -12.90 46.33
C THR A 50 36.94 -13.04 44.85
N PHE A 51 36.24 -14.11 44.41
CA PHE A 51 35.86 -14.36 43.02
C PHE A 51 35.00 -13.23 42.46
N THR A 52 34.03 -12.77 43.23
CA THR A 52 33.11 -11.68 42.83
C THR A 52 33.72 -10.29 42.95
N THR A 53 34.97 -10.21 43.39
CA THR A 53 35.72 -8.94 43.56
C THR A 53 35.06 -7.97 44.58
N VAL A 54 34.19 -8.46 45.47
CA VAL A 54 33.55 -7.65 46.51
C VAL A 54 34.53 -7.30 47.62
N GLY A 55 35.26 -8.28 48.15
CA GLY A 55 36.37 -8.09 49.06
C GLY A 55 35.97 -7.35 50.37
N TYR A 56 35.04 -7.90 51.13
CA TYR A 56 34.63 -7.26 52.42
C TYR A 56 35.76 -7.05 53.40
N GLY A 57 36.86 -7.82 53.31
CA GLY A 57 37.98 -7.71 54.20
C GLY A 57 37.75 -8.33 55.59
N ASP A 58 36.62 -8.99 55.78
CA ASP A 58 36.24 -9.70 57.02
C ASP A 58 37.08 -10.95 57.25
N MET A 59 37.61 -11.52 56.21
CA MET A 59 38.50 -12.69 56.24
C MET A 59 39.68 -12.49 55.28
N SER A 60 40.88 -12.64 55.81
CA SER A 60 42.14 -12.53 54.99
C SER A 60 43.19 -13.55 55.44
N PRO A 61 43.92 -14.15 54.52
CA PRO A 61 45.00 -15.09 54.82
C PRO A 61 46.11 -14.46 55.66
N GLN A 62 46.47 -15.10 56.76
CA GLN A 62 47.48 -14.62 57.68
C GLN A 62 48.88 -15.21 57.41
N THR A 63 48.88 -16.45 56.88
CA THR A 63 50.17 -17.12 56.57
C THR A 63 50.79 -16.62 55.27
N VAL A 64 52.11 -16.71 55.15
CA VAL A 64 52.82 -16.35 53.92
C VAL A 64 52.37 -17.26 52.75
N GLN A 65 52.18 -18.54 53.03
CA GLN A 65 51.72 -19.51 52.04
C GLN A 65 50.28 -19.21 51.59
N GLY A 66 49.41 -18.85 52.52
CA GLY A 66 48.04 -18.46 52.22
C GLY A 66 47.97 -17.20 51.36
N ARG A 67 48.79 -16.20 51.66
CA ARG A 67 48.89 -14.98 50.82
C ARG A 67 49.39 -15.28 49.40
N PHE A 68 50.41 -16.14 49.26
CA PHE A 68 50.85 -16.59 47.95
C PHE A 68 49.78 -17.33 47.19
N PHE A 69 49.06 -18.25 47.83
CA PHE A 69 47.91 -18.97 47.22
C PHE A 69 46.82 -18.00 46.77
N THR A 70 46.54 -16.98 47.60
CA THR A 70 45.54 -15.95 47.27
C THR A 70 45.91 -15.18 46.01
N PHE A 71 47.21 -14.89 45.74
CA PHE A 71 47.62 -14.29 44.46
C PHE A 71 47.17 -15.11 43.26
N PHE A 72 47.34 -16.44 43.31
CA PHE A 72 46.91 -17.31 42.22
C PHE A 72 45.39 -17.39 42.12
N VAL A 73 44.70 -17.44 43.26
CA VAL A 73 43.21 -17.40 43.29
C VAL A 73 42.68 -16.13 42.72
N MET A 74 43.24 -14.97 43.06
CA MET A 74 42.85 -13.67 42.50
C MET A 74 43.06 -13.59 40.99
N ALA A 75 44.24 -13.98 40.50
CA ALA A 75 44.57 -13.97 39.09
C ALA A 75 43.67 -14.93 38.28
N ALA A 76 43.51 -16.16 38.76
CA ALA A 76 42.61 -17.14 38.14
C ALA A 76 41.15 -16.72 38.25
N GLY A 77 40.71 -16.11 39.37
CA GLY A 77 39.39 -15.57 39.55
C GLY A 77 39.05 -14.49 38.55
N LEU A 78 39.94 -13.52 38.36
CA LEU A 78 39.80 -12.44 37.39
C LEU A 78 39.66 -12.96 35.95
N ILE A 79 40.50 -13.93 35.57
CA ILE A 79 40.43 -14.59 34.26
C ILE A 79 39.06 -15.29 34.08
N ASN A 80 38.65 -16.10 35.06
CA ASN A 80 37.37 -16.81 35.03
C ASN A 80 36.16 -15.86 34.95
N PHE A 81 36.17 -14.77 35.73
CA PHE A 81 35.12 -13.76 35.70
C PHE A 81 35.04 -13.07 34.33
N SER A 82 36.22 -12.71 33.76
CA SER A 82 36.28 -12.10 32.42
C SER A 82 35.71 -13.03 31.33
N ILE A 83 35.98 -14.34 31.41
CA ILE A 83 35.42 -15.34 30.49
C ILE A 83 33.88 -15.40 30.63
N VAL A 84 33.35 -15.39 31.85
CA VAL A 84 31.91 -15.39 32.09
C VAL A 84 31.25 -14.15 31.50
N VAL A 85 31.82 -12.97 31.76
CA VAL A 85 31.30 -11.69 31.22
C VAL A 85 31.34 -11.73 29.70
N SER A 86 32.46 -12.16 29.08
CA SER A 86 32.55 -12.28 27.61
C SER A 86 31.50 -13.19 27.03
N LEU A 87 31.27 -14.40 27.59
CA LEU A 87 30.28 -15.36 27.13
C LEU A 87 28.86 -14.86 27.27
N VAL A 88 28.55 -14.10 28.32
CA VAL A 88 27.23 -13.45 28.51
C VAL A 88 27.05 -12.34 27.49
N THR A 89 28.07 -11.49 27.32
CA THR A 89 28.05 -10.40 26.35
C THR A 89 27.91 -10.92 24.92
N ASP A 90 28.69 -11.94 24.53
CA ASP A 90 28.60 -12.56 23.21
C ASP A 90 27.18 -13.14 22.95
N LYS A 91 26.58 -13.79 23.95
CA LYS A 91 25.22 -14.28 23.85
C LYS A 91 24.21 -13.17 23.69
N PHE A 92 24.38 -12.09 24.41
CA PHE A 92 23.53 -10.90 24.31
C PHE A 92 23.68 -10.21 22.95
N GLN A 93 24.92 -10.08 22.47
CA GLN A 93 25.20 -9.53 21.14
C GLN A 93 24.64 -10.43 20.02
N GLN A 94 24.81 -11.76 20.09
CA GLN A 94 24.23 -12.69 19.13
C GLN A 94 22.70 -12.61 19.10
N PHE A 95 22.07 -12.51 20.28
CA PHE A 95 20.61 -12.36 20.38
C PHE A 95 20.16 -11.03 19.76
N ARG A 96 20.86 -9.94 20.04
CA ARG A 96 20.59 -8.62 19.48
C ARG A 96 20.83 -8.57 17.96
N SER A 97 21.98 -9.11 17.53
CA SER A 97 22.33 -9.19 16.11
C SER A 97 21.38 -10.07 15.31
N GLY A 98 20.92 -11.19 15.86
CA GLY A 98 19.91 -12.05 15.21
C GLY A 98 18.57 -11.35 15.03
N ARG A 99 18.16 -10.54 16.01
CA ARG A 99 16.96 -9.72 15.95
C ARG A 99 17.11 -8.57 14.95
N ASP A 100 18.24 -7.88 14.99
CA ASP A 100 18.53 -6.75 14.10
C ASP A 100 18.71 -7.22 12.64
N ARG A 101 19.04 -8.48 12.40
CA ARG A 101 19.14 -9.11 11.08
C ARG A 101 17.87 -9.86 10.63
N GLY A 102 16.77 -9.77 11.36
CA GLY A 102 15.51 -10.43 10.98
C GLY A 102 15.55 -11.96 10.93
N LEU A 103 16.42 -12.61 11.71
CA LEU A 103 16.63 -14.06 11.66
C LEU A 103 15.84 -14.86 12.70
N GLU A 104 15.06 -14.18 13.54
CA GLU A 104 14.31 -14.82 14.62
C GLU A 104 12.96 -15.41 14.18
N PHE A 105 12.56 -16.52 14.84
CA PHE A 105 11.21 -17.05 14.72
C PHE A 105 10.23 -16.18 15.52
N LEU A 106 9.25 -15.63 14.84
CA LEU A 106 8.25 -14.76 15.46
C LEU A 106 7.13 -15.59 16.09
N LYS A 107 6.76 -15.29 17.34
CA LYS A 107 5.59 -15.87 18.01
C LYS A 107 4.44 -14.87 17.97
N ILE A 108 3.76 -14.78 16.84
CA ILE A 108 2.72 -13.81 16.57
C ILE A 108 1.52 -14.49 15.89
N LYS A 109 0.32 -13.92 16.00
CA LYS A 109 -0.90 -14.37 15.31
C LYS A 109 -1.81 -13.19 14.99
N GLY A 110 -2.65 -13.35 13.95
CA GLY A 110 -3.60 -12.33 13.51
C GLY A 110 -2.91 -11.04 13.07
N HIS A 111 -1.71 -11.15 12.52
CA HIS A 111 -0.89 -10.02 12.03
C HIS A 111 -1.05 -9.86 10.52
N VAL A 112 -0.57 -8.75 10.03
CA VAL A 112 -0.47 -8.43 8.61
C VAL A 112 0.95 -8.74 8.16
N LEU A 113 1.10 -9.43 7.03
CA LEU A 113 2.37 -9.62 6.34
C LEU A 113 2.51 -8.58 5.22
N VAL A 114 3.72 -8.08 5.02
CA VAL A 114 4.09 -7.27 3.87
C VAL A 114 5.36 -7.87 3.27
N CYS A 115 5.24 -8.46 2.09
CA CYS A 115 6.28 -9.22 1.40
C CYS A 115 6.72 -8.46 0.16
N SER A 116 7.94 -7.92 0.14
CA SER A 116 8.43 -7.17 -1.02
C SER A 116 9.95 -7.02 -1.01
N ASP A 117 10.52 -6.80 -2.17
CA ASP A 117 11.90 -6.33 -2.38
C ASP A 117 11.99 -4.79 -2.52
N ASP A 118 10.84 -4.09 -2.54
CA ASP A 118 10.77 -2.63 -2.69
C ASP A 118 10.41 -1.94 -1.36
N PRO A 119 11.36 -1.21 -0.75
CA PRO A 119 11.09 -0.47 0.48
C PRO A 119 10.09 0.68 0.33
N THR A 120 10.00 1.30 -0.85
CA THR A 120 9.08 2.41 -1.13
C THR A 120 7.65 1.91 -1.12
N TRP A 121 7.39 0.84 -1.85
CA TRP A 121 6.09 0.16 -1.85
C TRP A 121 5.70 -0.32 -0.43
N MET A 122 6.65 -0.90 0.32
CA MET A 122 6.40 -1.29 1.71
C MET A 122 5.97 -0.11 2.58
N LYS A 123 6.62 1.06 2.43
CA LYS A 123 6.29 2.28 3.18
C LYS A 123 4.87 2.71 2.88
N GLU A 124 4.47 2.70 1.62
CA GLU A 124 3.14 3.14 1.20
C GLU A 124 2.04 2.19 1.71
N ILE A 125 2.18 0.88 1.53
CA ILE A 125 1.25 -0.11 2.11
C ILE A 125 1.12 0.05 3.63
N LEU A 126 2.22 0.30 4.33
CA LEU A 126 2.19 0.54 5.77
C LEU A 126 1.45 1.82 6.15
N SER A 127 1.67 2.90 5.39
CA SER A 127 0.98 4.18 5.56
C SER A 127 -0.53 3.97 5.44
N GLN A 128 -0.98 3.32 4.40
CA GLN A 128 -2.38 3.01 4.16
C GLN A 128 -2.94 2.06 5.24
N ASN A 129 -2.22 0.98 5.56
CA ASN A 129 -2.66 0.02 6.57
C ASN A 129 -2.87 0.69 7.95
N GLN A 130 -2.03 1.64 8.35
CA GLN A 130 -2.21 2.41 9.60
C GLN A 130 -3.46 3.29 9.59
N LYS A 131 -3.86 3.82 8.43
CA LYS A 131 -5.11 4.59 8.31
C LYS A 131 -6.34 3.70 8.56
N TYR A 132 -6.30 2.45 8.12
CA TYR A 132 -7.45 1.54 8.11
C TYR A 132 -7.47 0.55 9.29
N VAL A 133 -6.32 0.13 9.79
CA VAL A 133 -6.17 -0.95 10.79
C VAL A 133 -5.26 -0.52 11.93
N LYS A 134 -5.76 0.38 12.77
CA LYS A 134 -4.99 1.11 13.82
C LYS A 134 -4.27 0.26 14.87
N ARG A 135 -4.49 -1.05 14.98
CA ARG A 135 -3.95 -1.92 16.05
C ARG A 135 -3.29 -3.19 15.57
N ASP A 136 -3.17 -3.40 14.28
CA ASP A 136 -2.61 -4.65 13.80
C ASP A 136 -1.09 -4.68 13.96
N LYS A 137 -0.63 -5.86 14.33
CA LYS A 137 0.80 -6.14 14.32
C LYS A 137 1.21 -6.42 12.89
N VAL A 138 2.22 -5.74 12.40
CA VAL A 138 2.75 -5.93 11.05
C VAL A 138 4.10 -6.63 11.11
N VAL A 139 4.33 -7.53 10.17
CA VAL A 139 5.62 -8.21 9.94
C VAL A 139 6.03 -7.97 8.50
N LEU A 140 7.22 -7.41 8.32
CA LEU A 140 7.83 -7.23 7.00
C LEU A 140 8.64 -8.48 6.63
N ILE A 141 8.59 -8.89 5.38
CA ILE A 141 9.50 -9.91 4.81
C ILE A 141 10.19 -9.28 3.60
N SER A 142 11.53 -9.26 3.63
CA SER A 142 12.33 -8.68 2.56
C SER A 142 13.62 -9.46 2.40
N PRO A 143 14.13 -9.64 1.16
CA PRO A 143 15.42 -10.28 0.89
C PRO A 143 16.62 -9.49 1.43
N SER A 144 16.45 -8.23 1.78
CA SER A 144 17.50 -7.39 2.36
C SER A 144 18.09 -8.03 3.63
N GLY A 145 19.39 -7.98 3.77
CA GLY A 145 20.10 -8.40 5.00
C GLY A 145 19.95 -7.41 6.16
N GLU A 146 19.38 -6.24 5.91
CA GLU A 146 19.11 -5.17 6.88
C GLU A 146 17.61 -4.85 6.90
N HIS A 147 17.15 -4.19 7.99
CA HIS A 147 15.75 -3.80 8.11
C HIS A 147 15.38 -2.84 6.96
N PRO A 148 14.41 -3.19 6.09
CA PRO A 148 14.15 -2.45 4.85
C PRO A 148 13.75 -0.99 5.09
N LEU A 149 13.20 -0.67 6.26
CA LEU A 149 12.73 0.67 6.63
C LEU A 149 13.50 1.23 7.85
N LEU A 150 14.80 0.89 7.99
CA LEU A 150 15.61 1.28 9.14
C LEU A 150 15.72 2.80 9.33
N ALA A 151 15.77 3.56 8.24
CA ALA A 151 15.92 5.01 8.25
C ALA A 151 14.60 5.76 8.53
N THR A 152 13.47 5.06 8.68
CA THR A 152 12.14 5.64 8.83
C THR A 152 11.57 5.49 10.25
N SER A 153 10.41 6.09 10.50
CA SER A 153 9.64 5.89 11.74
C SER A 153 9.21 4.43 11.96
N TYR A 154 9.21 3.62 10.92
CA TYR A 154 8.82 2.20 10.92
C TYR A 154 9.90 1.23 11.41
N LYS A 155 11.10 1.69 11.75
CA LYS A 155 12.24 0.87 12.24
C LYS A 155 11.93 -0.06 13.43
N LYS A 156 10.82 0.18 14.15
CA LYS A 156 10.38 -0.65 15.28
C LYS A 156 9.49 -1.81 14.88
N LEU A 157 9.07 -1.90 13.63
CA LEU A 157 8.27 -3.02 13.15
C LEU A 157 9.08 -4.32 13.22
N LYS A 158 8.36 -5.43 13.36
CA LYS A 158 8.99 -6.74 13.24
C LYS A 158 9.27 -7.03 11.77
N TRP A 159 10.37 -7.69 11.51
CA TRP A 159 10.74 -8.09 10.16
C TRP A 159 11.47 -9.42 10.16
N VAL A 160 11.46 -10.08 9.01
CA VAL A 160 12.17 -11.32 8.73
C VAL A 160 12.96 -11.13 7.44
N SER A 161 14.27 -11.39 7.51
CA SER A 161 15.14 -11.36 6.34
C SER A 161 15.04 -12.66 5.55
N GLY A 162 14.89 -12.55 4.25
CA GLY A 162 14.88 -13.64 3.29
C GLY A 162 13.73 -13.49 2.29
N ASP A 163 13.75 -14.36 1.31
CA ASP A 163 12.75 -14.39 0.24
C ASP A 163 11.44 -15.00 0.74
N SER A 164 10.31 -14.31 0.53
CA SER A 164 9.01 -14.76 1.02
C SER A 164 8.46 -16.00 0.29
N PHE A 165 9.05 -16.41 -0.82
CA PHE A 165 8.77 -17.71 -1.45
C PHE A 165 9.53 -18.88 -0.81
N ASP A 166 10.43 -18.65 0.16
CA ASP A 166 11.03 -19.71 1.00
C ASP A 166 10.13 -20.02 2.20
N LEU A 167 9.67 -21.27 2.27
CA LEU A 167 8.84 -21.78 3.36
C LEU A 167 9.45 -21.58 4.76
N ASN A 168 10.79 -21.60 4.89
CA ASN A 168 11.44 -21.39 6.18
C ASN A 168 11.34 -19.91 6.60
N VAL A 169 11.41 -18.98 5.67
CA VAL A 169 11.23 -17.54 5.90
C VAL A 169 9.78 -17.28 6.31
N LEU A 170 8.80 -17.83 5.60
CA LEU A 170 7.39 -17.73 5.95
C LEU A 170 7.07 -18.34 7.32
N ARG A 171 7.68 -19.48 7.66
CA ARG A 171 7.55 -20.09 9.00
C ARG A 171 8.15 -19.21 10.10
N LYS A 172 9.31 -18.56 9.85
CA LYS A 172 9.89 -17.57 10.80
C LYS A 172 8.94 -16.41 11.03
N ALA A 173 8.29 -15.93 9.99
CA ALA A 173 7.30 -14.86 10.06
C ALA A 173 5.96 -15.29 10.66
N ALA A 174 5.79 -16.57 11.00
CA ALA A 174 4.52 -17.17 11.45
C ALA A 174 3.37 -16.97 10.44
N ALA A 175 3.66 -17.06 9.15
CA ALA A 175 2.75 -16.74 8.05
C ALA A 175 1.41 -17.47 8.15
N ALA A 176 1.39 -18.77 8.43
CA ALA A 176 0.15 -19.55 8.61
C ALA A 176 -0.84 -18.99 9.66
N LYS A 177 -0.43 -18.00 10.45
CA LYS A 177 -1.25 -17.35 11.50
C LYS A 177 -1.51 -15.88 11.20
N ALA A 178 -1.12 -15.39 10.03
CA ALA A 178 -1.44 -14.06 9.56
C ALA A 178 -2.93 -14.01 9.14
N LYS A 179 -3.48 -12.80 9.06
CA LYS A 179 -4.85 -12.58 8.58
C LYS A 179 -4.87 -11.98 7.17
N ILE A 180 -3.88 -11.16 6.83
CA ILE A 180 -3.74 -10.51 5.54
C ILE A 180 -2.28 -10.58 5.13
N ALA A 181 -2.01 -10.77 3.85
CA ALA A 181 -0.69 -10.66 3.25
C ALA A 181 -0.75 -9.73 2.03
N TYR A 182 0.12 -8.76 1.99
CA TYR A 182 0.38 -7.90 0.84
C TYR A 182 1.67 -8.34 0.17
N VAL A 183 1.63 -8.58 -1.13
CA VAL A 183 2.75 -9.16 -1.89
C VAL A 183 3.06 -8.33 -3.11
N PHE A 184 4.30 -7.90 -3.24
CA PHE A 184 4.83 -7.27 -4.44
C PHE A 184 6.32 -7.58 -4.60
N TYR A 185 6.69 -7.98 -5.78
CA TYR A 185 8.08 -8.11 -6.22
C TYR A 185 8.23 -7.54 -7.62
N LYS A 186 9.38 -6.95 -7.92
CA LYS A 186 9.68 -6.47 -9.28
C LYS A 186 9.62 -7.61 -10.32
N ASP A 187 9.95 -8.83 -9.91
CA ASP A 187 9.73 -10.04 -10.69
C ASP A 187 8.42 -10.71 -10.25
N ASN A 188 7.43 -10.72 -11.14
CA ASN A 188 6.12 -11.34 -10.91
C ASN A 188 6.20 -12.80 -10.47
N SER A 189 7.24 -13.54 -10.93
CA SER A 189 7.43 -14.95 -10.57
C SER A 189 7.63 -15.11 -9.06
N TYR A 190 8.36 -14.21 -8.41
CA TYR A 190 8.55 -14.24 -6.97
C TYR A 190 7.28 -13.85 -6.20
N ALA A 191 6.52 -12.88 -6.72
CA ALA A 191 5.22 -12.55 -6.15
C ALA A 191 4.25 -13.74 -6.24
N LEU A 192 4.15 -14.38 -7.41
CA LEU A 192 3.31 -15.54 -7.66
C LEU A 192 3.70 -16.73 -6.76
N MET A 193 4.99 -17.05 -6.67
CA MET A 193 5.50 -18.11 -5.78
C MET A 193 5.20 -17.79 -4.31
N THR A 194 5.30 -16.53 -3.91
CA THR A 194 4.98 -16.11 -2.53
C THR A 194 3.51 -16.35 -2.22
N VAL A 195 2.60 -15.94 -3.11
CA VAL A 195 1.16 -16.17 -2.95
C VAL A 195 0.87 -17.66 -2.86
N LEU A 196 1.37 -18.48 -3.79
CA LEU A 196 1.20 -19.93 -3.78
C LEU A 196 1.65 -20.57 -2.45
N GLN A 197 2.79 -20.13 -1.91
CA GLN A 197 3.29 -20.63 -0.63
C GLN A 197 2.42 -20.16 0.56
N LEU A 198 1.90 -18.95 0.53
CA LEU A 198 1.00 -18.41 1.55
C LEU A 198 -0.32 -19.17 1.57
N GLU A 199 -0.94 -19.39 0.40
CA GLU A 199 -2.18 -20.15 0.27
C GLU A 199 -2.00 -21.59 0.75
N THR A 200 -0.92 -22.26 0.33
CA THR A 200 -0.59 -23.61 0.77
C THR A 200 -0.37 -23.71 2.29
N LEU A 201 0.35 -22.74 2.88
CA LEU A 201 0.63 -22.74 4.32
C LEU A 201 -0.58 -22.44 5.18
N SER A 202 -1.49 -21.62 4.69
CA SER A 202 -2.67 -21.18 5.43
C SER A 202 -3.89 -22.05 5.20
N ASP A 203 -3.88 -22.89 4.18
CA ASP A 203 -5.06 -23.64 3.73
C ASP A 203 -6.20 -22.66 3.34
N GLY A 204 -5.86 -21.62 2.56
CA GLY A 204 -6.78 -20.59 2.07
C GLY A 204 -7.37 -19.66 3.14
N ARG A 205 -6.72 -19.55 4.32
CA ARG A 205 -7.26 -18.74 5.44
C ARG A 205 -6.69 -17.32 5.54
N ILE A 206 -5.64 -17.01 4.81
CA ILE A 206 -5.05 -15.67 4.73
C ILE A 206 -5.75 -14.94 3.59
N VAL A 207 -6.11 -13.69 3.79
CA VAL A 207 -6.50 -12.82 2.68
C VAL A 207 -5.24 -12.33 1.98
N THR A 208 -5.03 -12.77 0.74
CA THR A 208 -3.87 -12.42 -0.07
C THR A 208 -4.19 -11.29 -1.03
N GLN A 209 -3.34 -10.27 -1.03
CA GLN A 209 -3.43 -9.09 -1.90
C GLN A 209 -2.10 -8.96 -2.64
N ALA A 210 -2.10 -9.05 -3.95
CA ALA A 210 -0.89 -8.99 -4.75
C ALA A 210 -0.90 -7.82 -5.75
N GLN A 211 0.27 -7.32 -6.07
CA GLN A 211 0.50 -6.43 -7.20
C GLN A 211 1.42 -7.14 -8.19
N TYR A 212 1.09 -7.03 -9.47
CA TYR A 212 1.88 -7.58 -10.58
C TYR A 212 1.91 -6.60 -11.75
N VAL A 213 2.72 -6.85 -12.74
CA VAL A 213 2.80 -6.06 -13.98
C VAL A 213 2.67 -6.99 -15.18
N GLY A 214 1.70 -6.73 -16.07
CA GLY A 214 1.43 -7.51 -17.27
C GLY A 214 0.16 -8.36 -17.16
N ARG A 215 -0.80 -8.14 -18.09
CA ARG A 215 -2.12 -8.81 -18.09
C ARG A 215 -2.04 -10.33 -18.14
N GLU A 216 -0.99 -10.86 -18.73
CA GLU A 216 -0.74 -12.31 -18.84
C GLU A 216 -0.61 -12.98 -17.47
N PHE A 217 -0.26 -12.22 -16.41
CA PHE A 217 -0.13 -12.76 -15.06
C PHE A 217 -1.44 -12.84 -14.31
N ARG A 218 -2.50 -12.13 -14.71
CA ARG A 218 -3.79 -12.10 -14.00
C ARG A 218 -4.30 -13.50 -13.68
N ASN A 219 -4.44 -14.34 -14.72
CA ASN A 219 -4.96 -15.69 -14.57
C ASN A 219 -4.09 -16.55 -13.65
N TYR A 220 -2.77 -16.37 -13.70
CA TYR A 220 -1.87 -17.13 -12.82
C TYR A 220 -2.06 -16.79 -11.35
N PHE A 221 -2.32 -15.52 -10.99
CA PHE A 221 -2.63 -15.14 -9.61
C PHE A 221 -4.00 -15.67 -9.17
N GLU A 222 -4.98 -15.69 -10.04
CA GLU A 222 -6.29 -16.30 -9.78
C GLU A 222 -6.17 -17.82 -9.59
N ASP A 223 -5.42 -18.51 -10.46
CA ASP A 223 -5.21 -19.96 -10.40
C ASP A 223 -4.49 -20.42 -9.12
N VAL A 224 -3.59 -19.63 -8.56
CA VAL A 224 -2.93 -19.93 -7.28
C VAL A 224 -3.77 -19.56 -6.05
N GLY A 225 -4.98 -19.00 -6.25
CA GLY A 225 -5.93 -18.68 -5.19
C GLY A 225 -5.72 -17.31 -4.53
N CYS A 226 -5.07 -16.36 -5.22
CA CYS A 226 -4.96 -14.99 -4.72
C CYS A 226 -6.34 -14.35 -4.60
N ASP A 227 -6.70 -13.82 -3.43
CA ASP A 227 -8.01 -13.19 -3.22
C ASP A 227 -8.20 -11.94 -4.07
N HIS A 228 -7.12 -11.17 -4.27
CA HIS A 228 -7.14 -10.01 -5.15
C HIS A 228 -5.73 -9.70 -5.65
N ALA A 229 -5.58 -9.64 -6.96
CA ALA A 229 -4.34 -9.29 -7.63
C ALA A 229 -4.58 -8.13 -8.60
N LEU A 230 -3.69 -7.15 -8.61
CA LEU A 230 -3.87 -5.89 -9.30
C LEU A 230 -2.65 -5.54 -10.16
N ASP A 231 -2.90 -5.19 -11.42
CA ASP A 231 -1.92 -4.54 -12.29
C ASP A 231 -2.10 -3.02 -12.21
N PRO A 232 -1.08 -2.25 -11.78
CA PRO A 232 -1.16 -0.79 -11.75
C PRO A 232 -1.64 -0.17 -13.06
N TYR A 233 -1.16 -0.69 -14.18
CA TYR A 233 -1.49 -0.17 -15.51
C TYR A 233 -2.95 -0.38 -15.89
N ASP A 234 -3.65 -1.37 -15.31
CA ASP A 234 -5.10 -1.57 -15.50
C ASP A 234 -5.93 -0.49 -14.79
N LEU A 235 -5.34 0.27 -13.87
CA LEU A 235 -6.01 1.35 -13.16
C LEU A 235 -5.64 2.73 -13.71
N TYR A 236 -4.34 3.06 -13.71
CA TYR A 236 -3.98 4.44 -13.95
C TYR A 236 -4.02 4.82 -15.44
N VAL A 237 -3.75 3.88 -16.37
CA VAL A 237 -3.84 4.18 -17.81
C VAL A 237 -5.27 4.54 -18.24
N PRO A 238 -6.30 3.74 -17.90
CA PRO A 238 -7.69 4.14 -18.16
C PRO A 238 -8.07 5.47 -17.50
N LEU A 239 -7.57 5.76 -16.28
CA LEU A 239 -7.81 7.04 -15.61
C LEU A 239 -7.15 8.21 -16.34
N MET A 240 -5.92 8.07 -16.80
CA MET A 240 -5.26 9.10 -17.62
C MET A 240 -6.07 9.38 -18.90
N LEU A 241 -6.49 8.32 -19.59
CA LEU A 241 -7.31 8.45 -20.80
C LEU A 241 -8.69 9.06 -20.50
N SER A 242 -9.29 8.74 -19.35
CA SER A 242 -10.58 9.32 -18.96
C SER A 242 -10.47 10.77 -18.49
N ALA A 243 -9.31 11.21 -18.02
CA ALA A 243 -9.10 12.59 -17.57
C ALA A 243 -9.36 13.61 -18.67
N PHE A 244 -9.08 13.24 -19.91
CA PHE A 244 -9.39 14.09 -21.07
C PHE A 244 -10.89 14.15 -21.39
N HIS A 245 -11.60 13.03 -21.34
CA HIS A 245 -13.03 12.97 -21.72
C HIS A 245 -14.00 13.20 -20.54
N SER A 246 -13.59 12.84 -19.34
CA SER A 246 -14.43 12.79 -18.15
C SER A 246 -13.72 13.36 -16.92
N GLN A 247 -13.27 14.59 -17.02
CA GLN A 247 -12.37 15.28 -16.08
C GLN A 247 -12.70 15.14 -14.58
N GLY A 248 -13.97 15.00 -14.23
CA GLY A 248 -14.39 14.79 -12.83
C GLY A 248 -14.23 13.36 -12.31
N ALA A 249 -14.15 12.35 -13.19
CA ALA A 249 -14.12 10.95 -12.81
C ALA A 249 -12.83 10.54 -12.08
N PRO A 250 -11.62 10.85 -12.60
CA PRO A 250 -10.38 10.57 -11.90
C PRO A 250 -10.29 11.26 -10.54
N ALA A 251 -10.71 12.52 -10.47
CA ALA A 251 -10.74 13.28 -9.22
C ALA A 251 -11.72 12.68 -8.20
N TRP A 252 -12.88 12.17 -8.64
CA TRP A 252 -13.84 11.48 -7.77
C TRP A 252 -13.23 10.20 -7.22
N ILE A 253 -12.61 9.37 -8.05
CA ILE A 253 -11.97 8.11 -7.66
C ILE A 253 -10.87 8.38 -6.63
N ASN A 254 -9.97 9.31 -6.91
CA ASN A 254 -8.89 9.69 -5.98
C ASN A 254 -9.45 10.12 -4.62
N LYS A 255 -10.48 10.98 -4.60
CA LYS A 255 -11.09 11.45 -3.34
C LYS A 255 -11.77 10.34 -2.55
N VAL A 256 -12.41 9.39 -3.21
CA VAL A 256 -13.08 8.26 -2.57
C VAL A 256 -12.06 7.26 -2.03
N ILE A 257 -11.08 6.87 -2.83
CA ILE A 257 -10.04 5.91 -2.46
C ILE A 257 -9.19 6.46 -1.31
N ASN A 258 -8.75 7.72 -1.40
CA ASN A 258 -7.93 8.36 -0.37
C ASN A 258 -8.73 8.94 0.80
N ARG A 259 -10.08 8.86 0.79
CA ARG A 259 -10.99 9.34 1.85
C ARG A 259 -10.83 10.83 2.18
N THR A 260 -10.39 11.63 1.25
CA THR A 260 -10.05 13.04 1.48
C THR A 260 -11.26 13.93 1.77
N GLN A 261 -12.47 13.50 1.41
CA GLN A 261 -13.73 14.22 1.67
C GLN A 261 -14.63 13.57 2.73
N GLY A 262 -14.07 12.75 3.61
CA GLY A 262 -14.85 12.14 4.71
C GLY A 262 -15.83 11.07 4.26
N HIS A 263 -15.63 10.45 3.09
CA HIS A 263 -16.39 9.32 2.59
C HIS A 263 -15.48 8.11 2.36
N GLN A 264 -16.04 6.91 2.47
CA GLN A 264 -15.37 5.64 2.18
C GLN A 264 -16.33 4.69 1.48
N ILE A 265 -15.78 3.79 0.66
CA ILE A 265 -16.52 2.63 0.19
C ILE A 265 -16.39 1.53 1.26
N ALA A 266 -17.52 0.96 1.67
CA ALA A 266 -17.56 -0.13 2.63
C ALA A 266 -18.54 -1.21 2.18
N THR A 267 -18.18 -2.46 2.39
CA THR A 267 -19.05 -3.62 2.14
C THR A 267 -19.73 -4.03 3.44
N ARG A 268 -21.06 -4.03 3.46
CA ARG A 268 -21.91 -4.29 4.64
C ARG A 268 -22.86 -5.43 4.38
N LYS A 269 -23.14 -6.26 5.39
CA LYS A 269 -24.19 -7.27 5.31
C LYS A 269 -25.54 -6.59 5.11
N THR A 270 -26.38 -7.20 4.27
CA THR A 270 -27.73 -6.72 4.03
C THR A 270 -28.56 -6.80 5.31
N GLU A 271 -29.16 -5.70 5.70
CA GLU A 271 -30.08 -5.63 6.85
C GLU A 271 -31.38 -6.38 6.55
N SER A 272 -31.92 -7.10 7.53
CA SER A 272 -33.12 -7.92 7.35
C SER A 272 -34.33 -7.15 6.79
N LEU A 273 -34.44 -5.86 7.12
CA LEU A 273 -35.51 -4.98 6.65
C LEU A 273 -35.40 -4.58 5.17
N LEU A 274 -34.26 -4.81 4.56
CA LEU A 274 -33.97 -4.44 3.17
C LEU A 274 -34.05 -5.63 2.22
N ILE A 275 -34.14 -6.86 2.75
CA ILE A 275 -34.30 -8.08 1.95
C ILE A 275 -35.67 -8.05 1.22
N GLY A 276 -35.65 -8.33 -0.08
CA GLY A 276 -36.85 -8.29 -0.94
C GLY A 276 -37.31 -6.90 -1.34
N LYS A 277 -36.64 -5.82 -0.89
CA LYS A 277 -36.87 -4.47 -1.42
C LYS A 277 -36.14 -4.30 -2.75
N THR A 278 -36.67 -3.39 -3.58
CA THR A 278 -36.02 -3.03 -4.83
C THR A 278 -34.75 -2.20 -4.61
N TRP A 279 -33.82 -2.24 -5.58
CA TRP A 279 -32.62 -1.41 -5.55
C TRP A 279 -32.94 0.09 -5.41
N LEU A 280 -34.00 0.55 -6.11
CA LEU A 280 -34.42 1.94 -6.01
C LEU A 280 -34.89 2.31 -4.59
N GLU A 281 -35.67 1.42 -3.94
CA GLU A 281 -36.10 1.60 -2.55
C GLU A 281 -34.93 1.59 -1.56
N LEU A 282 -33.93 0.74 -1.80
CA LEU A 282 -32.69 0.72 -1.02
C LEU A 282 -31.97 2.07 -1.12
N ILE A 283 -31.73 2.56 -2.36
CA ILE A 283 -31.09 3.87 -2.60
C ILE A 283 -31.87 4.96 -1.85
N LYS A 284 -33.17 5.04 -2.04
CA LYS A 284 -34.03 6.03 -1.37
C LYS A 284 -33.86 5.98 0.15
N THR A 285 -34.01 4.79 0.73
CA THR A 285 -33.99 4.60 2.19
C THR A 285 -32.62 4.95 2.78
N LYS A 286 -31.55 4.42 2.21
CA LYS A 286 -30.17 4.63 2.71
C LYS A 286 -29.74 6.08 2.52
N LYS A 287 -30.02 6.67 1.35
CA LYS A 287 -29.62 8.03 1.04
C LYS A 287 -30.37 9.06 1.88
N GLN A 288 -31.68 8.92 2.01
CA GLN A 288 -32.51 9.85 2.76
C GLN A 288 -32.24 9.81 4.26
N ASN A 289 -32.12 8.61 4.85
CA ASN A 289 -32.06 8.46 6.30
C ASN A 289 -30.63 8.56 6.86
N HIS A 290 -29.61 8.18 6.06
CA HIS A 290 -28.23 8.03 6.56
C HIS A 290 -27.18 8.75 5.68
N GLY A 291 -27.59 9.38 4.58
CA GLY A 291 -26.65 9.98 3.62
C GLY A 291 -25.76 8.95 2.89
N ILE A 292 -26.10 7.66 3.00
CA ILE A 292 -25.33 6.54 2.43
C ILE A 292 -25.77 6.30 0.98
N MET A 293 -24.80 6.09 0.08
CA MET A 293 -25.08 5.81 -1.33
C MET A 293 -24.70 4.37 -1.68
N PRO A 294 -25.65 3.46 -1.89
CA PRO A 294 -25.39 2.12 -2.40
C PRO A 294 -24.81 2.18 -3.81
N LEU A 295 -23.77 1.38 -4.09
CA LEU A 295 -23.06 1.33 -5.37
C LEU A 295 -23.22 -0.02 -6.06
N ALA A 296 -23.14 -1.12 -5.30
CA ALA A 296 -23.16 -2.48 -5.81
C ALA A 296 -23.77 -3.47 -4.82
N VAL A 297 -24.17 -4.63 -5.32
CA VAL A 297 -24.58 -5.80 -4.53
C VAL A 297 -23.57 -6.93 -4.77
N VAL A 298 -23.09 -7.56 -3.71
CA VAL A 298 -22.19 -8.72 -3.82
C VAL A 298 -22.96 -9.97 -3.43
N ILE A 299 -23.00 -10.95 -4.33
CA ILE A 299 -23.72 -12.22 -4.19
C ILE A 299 -22.77 -13.34 -4.60
N ASN A 300 -22.44 -14.25 -3.68
CA ASN A 300 -21.52 -15.36 -3.97
C ASN A 300 -20.24 -14.90 -4.68
N GLU A 301 -19.61 -13.85 -4.15
CA GLU A 301 -18.37 -13.22 -4.66
C GLU A 301 -18.54 -12.45 -5.98
N VAL A 302 -19.69 -12.53 -6.65
CA VAL A 302 -19.98 -11.74 -7.85
C VAL A 302 -20.44 -10.34 -7.46
N VAL A 303 -19.80 -9.31 -8.02
CA VAL A 303 -20.14 -7.90 -7.82
C VAL A 303 -21.10 -7.44 -8.92
N LEU A 304 -22.30 -7.05 -8.54
CA LEU A 304 -23.30 -6.44 -9.43
C LEU A 304 -23.28 -4.93 -9.18
N ILE A 305 -22.62 -4.19 -10.04
CA ILE A 305 -22.50 -2.74 -9.97
C ILE A 305 -23.80 -2.13 -10.47
N ASN A 306 -24.30 -1.10 -9.76
CA ASN A 306 -25.48 -0.34 -10.15
C ASN A 306 -26.61 -1.20 -10.73
N PRO A 307 -27.15 -2.22 -10.00
CA PRO A 307 -28.23 -3.07 -10.49
C PRO A 307 -29.43 -2.28 -11.02
N GLU A 308 -30.30 -2.88 -11.82
CA GLU A 308 -31.52 -2.26 -12.30
C GLU A 308 -32.38 -1.74 -11.15
N ALA A 309 -33.19 -0.68 -11.39
CA ALA A 309 -34.03 -0.06 -10.36
C ALA A 309 -34.99 -1.07 -9.69
N SER A 310 -35.49 -2.05 -10.46
CA SER A 310 -36.38 -3.12 -10.04
C SER A 310 -35.70 -4.33 -9.40
N PHE A 311 -34.37 -4.39 -9.37
CA PHE A 311 -33.63 -5.52 -8.80
C PHE A 311 -33.96 -5.71 -7.32
N GLU A 312 -34.45 -6.89 -6.96
CA GLU A 312 -34.80 -7.25 -5.57
C GLU A 312 -33.53 -7.70 -4.81
N ILE A 313 -33.34 -7.15 -3.62
CA ILE A 313 -32.16 -7.43 -2.77
C ILE A 313 -32.27 -8.84 -2.19
N PRO A 314 -31.34 -9.76 -2.53
CA PRO A 314 -31.38 -11.12 -2.04
C PRO A 314 -31.03 -11.24 -0.56
N LYS A 315 -31.51 -12.31 0.06
CA LYS A 315 -31.01 -12.76 1.37
C LYS A 315 -29.54 -13.17 1.22
N ASP A 316 -28.74 -12.94 2.26
CA ASP A 316 -27.32 -13.28 2.34
C ASP A 316 -26.41 -12.55 1.35
N SER A 317 -26.88 -11.43 0.78
CA SER A 317 -26.06 -10.52 -0.01
C SER A 317 -25.31 -9.50 0.86
N LEU A 318 -24.26 -8.90 0.28
CA LEU A 318 -23.57 -7.75 0.85
C LEU A 318 -23.88 -6.52 -0.01
N ILE A 319 -24.02 -5.38 0.63
CA ILE A 319 -24.18 -4.08 -0.06
C ILE A 319 -22.86 -3.32 0.00
N MET A 320 -22.31 -2.99 -1.14
CA MET A 320 -21.18 -2.08 -1.26
C MET A 320 -21.72 -0.67 -1.40
N GLN A 321 -21.29 0.21 -0.52
CA GLN A 321 -21.89 1.53 -0.37
C GLN A 321 -20.85 2.60 -0.06
N LEU A 322 -21.10 3.82 -0.54
CA LEU A 322 -20.35 5.02 -0.18
C LEU A 322 -20.99 5.60 1.08
N GLU A 323 -20.27 5.55 2.19
CA GLU A 323 -20.74 5.98 3.51
C GLU A 323 -19.85 7.06 4.11
N PRO A 324 -20.38 7.90 5.02
CA PRO A 324 -19.56 8.86 5.76
C PRO A 324 -18.46 8.15 6.56
N PHE A 325 -17.27 8.74 6.56
CA PHE A 325 -16.11 8.27 7.33
C PHE A 325 -15.74 9.32 8.38
N GLU A 326 -15.91 8.99 9.66
CA GLU A 326 -15.44 9.84 10.75
C GLU A 326 -13.92 9.68 10.92
N ILE A 327 -13.17 10.74 10.64
CA ILE A 327 -11.74 10.82 10.94
C ILE A 327 -11.61 10.86 12.46
N PRO A 328 -11.01 9.84 13.12
CA PRO A 328 -10.90 9.81 14.56
C PRO A 328 -10.11 11.00 15.10
N LYS A 329 -10.69 11.76 16.04
CA LYS A 329 -10.14 12.99 16.64
C LYS A 329 -8.72 12.89 17.26
N LYS A 330 -8.13 11.70 17.36
CA LYS A 330 -6.77 11.49 17.92
C LYS A 330 -5.64 11.44 16.87
N SER A 331 -5.93 11.53 15.60
CA SER A 331 -4.91 11.64 14.54
C SER A 331 -4.64 13.09 14.11
N SER A 332 -5.24 14.06 14.81
CA SER A 332 -5.20 15.47 14.43
C SER A 332 -3.81 16.11 14.47
N ALA A 333 -2.86 15.64 15.26
CA ALA A 333 -1.50 16.22 15.25
C ALA A 333 -0.68 15.78 14.03
N MET A 334 -0.82 14.51 13.59
CA MET A 334 -0.09 13.98 12.44
C MET A 334 -0.82 14.23 11.10
N GLN A 335 -2.16 14.42 11.16
CA GLN A 335 -2.96 14.85 10.01
C GLN A 335 -3.00 16.38 9.87
N LEU A 336 -2.72 17.15 10.92
CA LEU A 336 -2.43 18.57 10.82
C LEU A 336 -1.06 18.81 10.18
N GLU A 337 -0.04 18.00 10.47
CA GLU A 337 1.24 18.04 9.73
C GLU A 337 1.07 17.61 8.26
N LEU A 338 0.24 16.59 7.96
CA LEU A 338 -0.08 16.17 6.59
C LEU A 338 -1.10 17.10 5.90
N ALA A 339 -2.04 17.70 6.64
CA ALA A 339 -3.01 18.66 6.09
C ALA A 339 -2.45 20.09 6.03
N GLU A 340 -1.41 20.39 6.80
CA GLU A 340 -0.65 21.64 6.68
C GLU A 340 0.45 21.55 5.62
N SER A 341 0.89 20.35 5.23
CA SER A 341 1.79 20.12 4.10
C SER A 341 1.08 20.13 2.74
N PHE A 342 -0.25 20.02 2.69
CA PHE A 342 -1.01 20.30 1.47
C PHE A 342 -1.44 21.78 1.49
N PRO A 343 -0.83 22.65 0.67
CA PRO A 343 -1.28 24.04 0.58
C PRO A 343 -2.72 24.06 0.08
N LYS A 344 -3.60 24.65 0.90
CA LYS A 344 -5.04 24.80 0.61
C LYS A 344 -5.36 25.52 -0.71
N GLY A 345 -4.35 26.00 -1.43
CA GLY A 345 -4.48 26.72 -2.69
C GLY A 345 -4.48 25.85 -3.94
N ASP A 346 -3.86 24.66 -3.92
CA ASP A 346 -3.59 23.91 -5.16
C ASP A 346 -4.68 22.89 -5.51
N LEU A 347 -5.40 22.36 -4.52
CA LEU A 347 -6.61 21.53 -4.79
C LEU A 347 -7.78 22.35 -5.36
N GLU A 348 -7.85 23.65 -5.06
CA GLU A 348 -8.80 24.55 -5.71
C GLU A 348 -8.38 24.89 -7.14
N LYS A 349 -7.08 24.97 -7.43
CA LYS A 349 -6.57 25.11 -8.81
C LYS A 349 -6.85 23.88 -9.66
N GLN A 350 -6.62 22.67 -9.16
CA GLN A 350 -7.01 21.43 -9.87
C GLN A 350 -8.50 21.37 -10.22
N ALA A 351 -9.36 22.00 -9.40
CA ALA A 351 -10.79 22.12 -9.72
C ALA A 351 -11.10 23.25 -10.70
N ILE A 352 -10.24 24.25 -10.80
CA ILE A 352 -10.45 25.46 -11.64
C ILE A 352 -10.13 25.17 -13.10
N ASP A 353 -9.04 24.45 -13.39
CA ASP A 353 -8.61 24.19 -14.76
C ASP A 353 -9.44 23.09 -15.47
N VAL A 354 -10.14 22.24 -14.71
CA VAL A 354 -11.07 21.23 -15.24
C VAL A 354 -12.25 21.82 -16.04
N MET A 355 -12.56 23.11 -15.93
CA MET A 355 -13.72 23.71 -16.63
C MET A 355 -13.39 24.54 -17.88
N GLY A 356 -12.14 24.89 -18.12
CA GLY A 356 -11.74 25.64 -19.33
C GLY A 356 -11.78 24.85 -20.63
N MET A 357 -11.99 23.52 -20.56
CA MET A 357 -11.77 22.63 -21.68
C MET A 357 -12.99 22.31 -22.56
N ASP A 358 -14.18 22.79 -22.22
CA ASP A 358 -15.34 22.68 -23.12
C ASP A 358 -15.15 23.46 -24.44
N GLU A 359 -14.09 24.28 -24.54
CA GLU A 359 -13.75 25.09 -25.71
C GLU A 359 -12.50 24.61 -26.47
N ILE A 360 -11.76 23.57 -25.98
CA ILE A 360 -10.64 23.00 -26.73
C ILE A 360 -11.22 22.19 -27.90
N GLY A 361 -10.91 22.64 -29.11
CA GLY A 361 -11.36 21.98 -30.34
C GLY A 361 -11.01 20.48 -30.29
N LEU A 362 -12.02 19.64 -30.58
CA LEU A 362 -11.92 18.18 -30.57
C LEU A 362 -10.99 17.63 -31.68
N ASP A 363 -10.43 18.50 -32.52
CA ASP A 363 -9.55 18.16 -33.64
C ASP A 363 -8.10 18.05 -33.17
N GLY A 364 -7.44 16.95 -33.47
CA GLY A 364 -6.05 16.71 -33.14
C GLY A 364 -5.76 15.24 -32.80
N HIS A 365 -4.48 14.91 -32.73
CA HIS A 365 -4.02 13.57 -32.41
C HIS A 365 -3.74 13.43 -30.89
N ILE A 366 -3.56 12.19 -30.45
CA ILE A 366 -3.09 11.85 -29.12
C ILE A 366 -1.58 11.64 -29.19
N LEU A 367 -0.83 12.34 -28.36
CA LEU A 367 0.61 12.18 -28.23
C LEU A 367 0.93 11.33 -27.01
N ILE A 368 1.74 10.29 -27.16
CA ILE A 368 2.28 9.49 -26.06
C ILE A 368 3.78 9.69 -26.03
N SER A 369 4.30 10.26 -24.93
CA SER A 369 5.74 10.41 -24.70
C SER A 369 6.17 9.54 -23.53
N SER A 370 6.90 8.43 -23.83
CA SER A 370 7.28 7.46 -22.81
C SER A 370 8.47 6.61 -23.26
N ASP A 371 9.32 6.22 -22.30
CA ASP A 371 10.35 5.19 -22.44
C ASP A 371 9.93 3.86 -21.79
N ASN A 372 8.67 3.75 -21.38
CA ASN A 372 8.09 2.60 -20.70
C ASN A 372 7.24 1.77 -21.68
N LYS A 373 7.82 0.66 -22.15
CA LYS A 373 7.15 -0.25 -23.11
C LYS A 373 5.80 -0.75 -22.60
N VAL A 374 5.67 -1.03 -21.30
CA VAL A 374 4.42 -1.54 -20.71
C VAL A 374 3.34 -0.47 -20.76
N PHE A 375 3.66 0.77 -20.41
CA PHE A 375 2.76 1.90 -20.48
C PHE A 375 2.26 2.15 -21.91
N ILE A 376 3.17 2.24 -22.87
CA ILE A 376 2.82 2.44 -24.28
C ILE A 376 1.88 1.33 -24.77
N ASN A 377 2.24 0.06 -24.54
CA ASN A 377 1.39 -1.08 -24.92
C ASN A 377 0.00 -0.98 -24.30
N ARG A 378 -0.07 -0.60 -23.02
CA ARG A 378 -1.33 -0.49 -22.32
C ARG A 378 -2.20 0.64 -22.89
N CYS A 379 -1.63 1.80 -23.16
CA CYS A 379 -2.33 2.91 -23.81
C CYS A 379 -2.91 2.48 -25.17
N LEU A 380 -2.11 1.86 -26.01
CA LEU A 380 -2.56 1.39 -27.33
C LEU A 380 -3.67 0.34 -27.22
N LEU A 381 -3.56 -0.60 -26.29
CA LEU A 381 -4.59 -1.61 -26.06
C LEU A 381 -5.91 -0.99 -25.59
N GLU A 382 -5.88 -0.09 -24.61
CA GLU A 382 -7.08 0.60 -24.11
C GLU A 382 -7.73 1.46 -25.20
N MET A 383 -6.95 2.18 -26.00
CA MET A 383 -7.46 2.96 -27.13
C MET A 383 -8.08 2.10 -28.20
N SER A 384 -7.50 0.92 -28.48
CA SER A 384 -8.04 -0.07 -29.42
C SER A 384 -9.41 -0.59 -28.98
N GLN A 385 -9.58 -0.87 -27.69
CA GLN A 385 -10.85 -1.36 -27.12
C GLN A 385 -11.95 -0.29 -27.14
N ARG A 386 -11.58 0.98 -27.02
CA ARG A 386 -12.51 2.11 -27.11
C ARG A 386 -12.92 2.46 -28.54
N ASN A 387 -12.37 1.77 -29.56
CA ASN A 387 -12.55 2.07 -30.98
C ASN A 387 -12.34 3.56 -31.31
N GLN A 388 -11.28 4.15 -30.75
CA GLN A 388 -10.97 5.55 -30.97
C GLN A 388 -10.43 5.76 -32.39
N PRO A 389 -11.06 6.62 -33.21
CA PRO A 389 -10.63 6.87 -34.59
C PRO A 389 -9.45 7.82 -34.68
N GLU A 390 -9.02 8.40 -33.57
CA GLU A 390 -7.97 9.41 -33.53
C GLU A 390 -6.62 8.87 -33.95
N LYS A 391 -5.84 9.70 -34.59
CA LYS A 391 -4.43 9.42 -34.84
C LYS A 391 -3.66 9.44 -33.52
N ILE A 392 -2.75 8.49 -33.35
CA ILE A 392 -1.87 8.39 -32.17
C ILE A 392 -0.43 8.60 -32.67
N ILE A 393 0.31 9.46 -32.01
CA ILE A 393 1.75 9.59 -32.23
C ILE A 393 2.47 9.17 -30.96
N VAL A 394 3.41 8.22 -31.10
CA VAL A 394 4.24 7.73 -30.01
C VAL A 394 5.65 8.30 -30.18
N LEU A 395 6.06 9.18 -29.27
CA LEU A 395 7.41 9.72 -29.15
C LEU A 395 8.17 8.93 -28.08
N THR A 396 9.21 8.23 -28.48
CA THR A 396 9.93 7.32 -27.58
C THR A 396 11.35 7.04 -28.08
N ASN A 397 12.23 6.61 -27.17
CA ASN A 397 13.55 6.06 -27.49
C ASN A 397 13.55 4.51 -27.64
N ILE A 398 12.37 3.89 -27.50
CA ILE A 398 12.21 2.45 -27.63
C ILE A 398 11.94 2.07 -29.10
N PRO A 399 12.51 0.97 -29.60
CA PRO A 399 12.20 0.46 -30.93
C PRO A 399 10.71 0.16 -31.13
N LEU A 400 10.24 0.26 -32.36
CA LEU A 400 8.86 -0.07 -32.73
C LEU A 400 8.43 -1.41 -32.11
N LEU A 401 7.22 -1.43 -31.55
CA LEU A 401 6.64 -2.63 -30.96
C LEU A 401 6.34 -3.67 -32.05
N GLU A 402 6.53 -4.94 -31.71
CA GLU A 402 6.29 -6.06 -32.64
C GLU A 402 4.80 -6.21 -32.99
N GLU A 403 3.89 -5.85 -32.06
CA GLU A 403 2.45 -5.95 -32.26
C GLU A 403 1.77 -4.61 -31.86
N ILE A 404 1.22 -3.92 -32.85
CA ILE A 404 0.32 -2.79 -32.67
C ILE A 404 -1.09 -3.23 -33.06
N PRO A 405 -2.15 -2.95 -32.24
CA PRO A 405 -3.52 -3.28 -32.64
C PRO A 405 -3.88 -2.71 -34.02
N GLY A 406 -4.31 -3.57 -34.93
CA GLY A 406 -4.49 -3.22 -36.34
C GLY A 406 -5.65 -2.26 -36.65
N ASN A 407 -6.48 -1.93 -35.67
CA ASN A 407 -7.56 -0.93 -35.76
C ASN A 407 -7.11 0.49 -35.41
N LEU A 408 -5.86 0.70 -34.99
CA LEU A 408 -5.32 1.99 -34.61
C LEU A 408 -4.48 2.62 -35.72
N ASN A 409 -4.55 3.95 -35.84
CA ASN A 409 -3.68 4.73 -36.70
C ASN A 409 -2.52 5.29 -35.88
N VAL A 410 -1.43 4.52 -35.77
CA VAL A 410 -0.27 4.83 -34.93
C VAL A 410 0.91 5.26 -35.80
N GLU A 411 1.50 6.40 -35.50
CA GLU A 411 2.78 6.86 -36.02
C GLU A 411 3.84 6.78 -34.91
N TRP A 412 4.97 6.16 -35.20
CA TRP A 412 6.06 5.95 -34.24
C TRP A 412 7.23 6.86 -34.57
N ILE A 413 7.64 7.69 -33.62
CA ILE A 413 8.74 8.63 -33.78
C ILE A 413 9.80 8.29 -32.74
N GLU A 414 10.98 7.92 -33.21
CA GLU A 414 12.14 7.70 -32.35
C GLU A 414 12.79 9.04 -32.03
N GLY A 415 12.74 9.45 -30.76
CA GLY A 415 13.24 10.74 -30.31
C GLY A 415 13.39 10.82 -28.79
N ASP A 416 14.15 11.82 -28.36
CA ASP A 416 14.34 12.13 -26.94
C ASP A 416 13.27 13.14 -26.46
N SER A 417 12.45 12.73 -25.51
CA SER A 417 11.44 13.57 -24.86
C SER A 417 12.01 14.77 -24.07
N ASN A 418 13.32 14.83 -23.88
CA ASN A 418 13.99 16.02 -23.33
C ASN A 418 14.31 17.08 -24.40
N SER A 419 14.02 16.79 -25.66
CA SER A 419 14.30 17.66 -26.78
C SER A 419 13.03 18.31 -27.33
N GLU A 420 12.99 19.64 -27.42
CA GLU A 420 11.91 20.39 -28.06
C GLU A 420 11.74 20.00 -29.54
N ASN A 421 12.84 19.74 -30.24
CA ASN A 421 12.80 19.32 -31.64
C ASN A 421 12.05 17.98 -31.81
N SER A 422 12.19 17.03 -30.90
CA SER A 422 11.46 15.77 -30.94
C SER A 422 9.95 15.98 -30.83
N PHE A 423 9.51 16.91 -30.00
CA PHE A 423 8.09 17.28 -29.93
C PHE A 423 7.60 17.99 -31.20
N LEU A 424 8.41 18.82 -31.82
CA LEU A 424 8.08 19.44 -33.11
C LEU A 424 7.98 18.38 -34.22
N GLU A 425 8.89 17.41 -34.27
CA GLU A 425 8.81 16.26 -35.18
C GLU A 425 7.56 15.43 -34.93
N ALA A 426 7.16 15.27 -33.68
CA ALA A 426 5.91 14.63 -33.28
C ALA A 426 4.66 15.49 -33.53
N ARG A 427 4.82 16.66 -34.16
CA ARG A 427 3.72 17.58 -34.44
C ARG A 427 2.89 17.92 -33.22
N SER A 428 3.56 18.14 -32.09
CA SER A 428 2.91 18.38 -30.79
C SER A 428 1.91 19.53 -30.81
N THR A 429 2.13 20.56 -31.63
CA THR A 429 1.20 21.69 -31.84
C THR A 429 -0.16 21.30 -32.44
N GLU A 430 -0.26 20.13 -33.04
CA GLU A 430 -1.51 19.56 -33.57
C GLU A 430 -2.13 18.51 -32.61
N ALA A 431 -1.48 18.26 -31.49
CA ALA A 431 -1.99 17.31 -30.50
C ALA A 431 -3.09 17.96 -29.64
N LYS A 432 -4.11 17.18 -29.31
CA LYS A 432 -5.15 17.61 -28.38
C LYS A 432 -4.85 17.20 -26.93
N VAL A 433 -4.14 16.10 -26.76
CA VAL A 433 -3.74 15.59 -25.45
C VAL A 433 -2.38 14.91 -25.55
N ALA A 434 -1.57 15.06 -24.51
CA ALA A 434 -0.29 14.38 -24.36
C ALA A 434 -0.28 13.54 -23.05
N LEU A 435 0.12 12.29 -23.20
CA LEU A 435 0.31 11.36 -22.08
C LEU A 435 1.81 11.16 -21.87
N ILE A 436 2.31 11.48 -20.69
CA ILE A 436 3.73 11.46 -20.35
C ILE A 436 3.97 10.48 -19.20
N ASP A 437 4.78 9.44 -19.43
CA ASP A 437 5.13 8.43 -18.43
C ASP A 437 6.55 7.92 -18.65
N HIS A 438 7.51 8.46 -17.94
CA HIS A 438 8.90 8.02 -17.90
C HIS A 438 9.24 7.44 -16.53
N ALA A 439 10.27 6.58 -16.48
CA ALA A 439 10.70 5.93 -15.25
C ALA A 439 11.27 6.89 -14.18
N ASP A 440 11.67 8.09 -14.58
CA ASP A 440 12.24 9.12 -13.67
C ASP A 440 11.40 10.40 -13.71
N ASP A 441 11.02 10.90 -12.52
CA ASP A 441 10.20 12.11 -12.38
C ASP A 441 10.85 13.36 -13.00
N GLY A 442 12.19 13.43 -13.01
CA GLY A 442 12.91 14.50 -13.66
C GLY A 442 12.74 14.47 -15.17
N GLN A 443 12.65 13.28 -15.77
CA GLN A 443 12.35 13.11 -17.19
C GLN A 443 10.90 13.51 -17.48
N ASN A 444 9.94 13.11 -16.64
CA ASN A 444 8.55 13.56 -16.75
C ASN A 444 8.45 15.09 -16.70
N LEU A 445 9.13 15.73 -15.73
CA LEU A 445 9.14 17.18 -15.60
C LEU A 445 9.72 17.88 -16.85
N MET A 446 10.83 17.37 -17.38
CA MET A 446 11.48 17.92 -18.56
C MET A 446 10.63 17.72 -19.81
N ALA A 447 10.00 16.55 -19.97
CA ALA A 447 9.11 16.29 -21.09
C ALA A 447 7.90 17.23 -21.08
N VAL A 448 7.25 17.43 -19.93
CA VAL A 448 6.17 18.43 -19.77
C VAL A 448 6.67 19.82 -20.14
N LEU A 449 7.78 20.28 -19.54
CA LEU A 449 8.33 21.61 -19.81
C LEU A 449 8.63 21.83 -21.30
N ARG A 450 9.20 20.83 -21.98
CA ARG A 450 9.51 20.93 -23.41
C ARG A 450 8.26 20.91 -24.29
N LEU A 451 7.28 20.11 -23.93
CA LEU A 451 5.99 20.10 -24.61
C LEU A 451 5.30 21.46 -24.49
N GLU A 452 5.19 21.99 -23.27
CA GLU A 452 4.56 23.29 -23.00
C GLU A 452 5.27 24.43 -23.77
N GLN A 453 6.61 24.40 -23.85
CA GLN A 453 7.39 25.34 -24.65
C GLN A 453 7.13 25.22 -26.16
N ALA A 454 6.97 24.00 -26.67
CA ALA A 454 6.72 23.74 -28.08
C ALA A 454 5.29 24.07 -28.52
N THR A 455 4.32 24.09 -27.59
CA THR A 455 2.89 24.22 -27.87
C THR A 455 2.25 25.48 -27.29
N ASP A 456 3.02 26.38 -26.65
CA ASP A 456 2.53 27.54 -25.92
C ASP A 456 1.40 27.20 -24.91
N GLY A 457 1.40 25.99 -24.38
CA GLY A 457 0.41 25.51 -23.39
C GLY A 457 -0.98 25.20 -23.97
N GLU A 458 -1.08 24.96 -25.27
CA GLU A 458 -2.38 24.67 -25.93
C GLU A 458 -2.78 23.18 -25.87
N VAL A 459 -1.87 22.29 -25.47
CA VAL A 459 -2.09 20.83 -25.40
C VAL A 459 -2.43 20.42 -23.98
N PHE A 460 -3.49 19.62 -23.80
CA PHE A 460 -3.80 19.05 -22.48
C PHE A 460 -2.78 18.01 -22.07
N THR A 461 -1.98 18.33 -21.07
CA THR A 461 -0.85 17.52 -20.65
C THR A 461 -1.15 16.71 -19.41
N ILE A 462 -0.99 15.39 -19.52
CA ILE A 462 -1.19 14.42 -18.44
C ILE A 462 0.13 13.71 -18.16
N ALA A 463 0.61 13.75 -16.92
CA ALA A 463 1.88 13.11 -16.54
C ALA A 463 1.76 12.23 -15.29
N THR A 464 2.62 11.20 -15.22
CA THR A 464 2.82 10.43 -13.99
C THR A 464 3.96 11.00 -13.14
N TYR A 465 3.96 10.68 -11.84
CA TYR A 465 5.06 10.94 -10.92
C TYR A 465 5.12 9.85 -9.86
N HIS A 466 6.27 9.73 -9.15
CA HIS A 466 6.52 8.67 -8.16
C HIS A 466 7.08 9.18 -6.83
N LYS A 467 7.49 10.46 -6.77
CA LYS A 467 8.05 11.07 -5.55
C LYS A 467 7.03 11.99 -4.90
N GLU A 468 6.90 11.86 -3.59
CA GLU A 468 6.06 12.70 -2.75
C GLU A 468 6.28 14.21 -3.08
N ASP A 469 5.22 14.99 -3.22
CA ASP A 469 5.21 16.42 -3.54
C ASP A 469 5.74 16.80 -4.96
N PHE A 470 5.92 15.85 -5.87
CA PHE A 470 6.40 16.15 -7.21
C PHE A 470 5.30 16.72 -8.14
N ASP A 471 4.04 16.43 -7.81
CA ASP A 471 2.85 16.99 -8.47
C ASP A 471 2.91 18.52 -8.58
N GLN A 472 3.30 19.21 -7.51
CA GLN A 472 3.43 20.68 -7.50
C GLN A 472 4.45 21.19 -8.50
N GLN A 473 5.50 20.43 -8.78
CA GLN A 473 6.51 20.80 -9.76
C GLN A 473 5.97 20.63 -11.18
N LEU A 474 5.25 19.55 -11.44
CA LEU A 474 4.60 19.31 -12.73
C LEU A 474 3.56 20.38 -13.04
N PHE A 475 2.70 20.75 -12.08
CA PHE A 475 1.73 21.83 -12.27
C PHE A 475 2.39 23.20 -12.53
N LYS A 476 3.54 23.49 -11.90
CA LYS A 476 4.27 24.75 -12.13
C LYS A 476 4.84 24.88 -13.53
N VAL A 477 5.13 23.77 -14.19
CA VAL A 477 5.64 23.76 -15.58
C VAL A 477 4.56 23.63 -16.63
N GLY A 478 3.27 23.56 -16.23
CA GLY A 478 2.13 23.59 -17.15
C GLY A 478 1.32 22.30 -17.23
N CYS A 479 1.70 21.22 -16.53
CA CYS A 479 0.92 19.98 -16.54
C CYS A 479 -0.50 20.23 -16.05
N ASP A 480 -1.51 19.79 -16.82
CA ASP A 480 -2.92 19.96 -16.49
C ASP A 480 -3.44 18.91 -15.50
N PHE A 481 -2.94 17.70 -15.62
CA PHE A 481 -3.31 16.61 -14.74
C PHE A 481 -2.09 15.72 -14.45
N CYS A 482 -1.88 15.39 -13.19
CA CYS A 482 -0.83 14.44 -12.81
C CYS A 482 -1.34 13.38 -11.82
N LEU A 483 -0.69 12.22 -11.85
CA LEU A 483 -1.11 11.05 -11.12
C LEU A 483 0.09 10.28 -10.60
N ASP A 484 0.06 9.89 -9.31
CA ASP A 484 0.94 8.88 -8.75
C ASP A 484 0.24 7.51 -8.78
N PRO A 485 0.74 6.54 -9.56
CA PRO A 485 0.17 5.20 -9.58
C PRO A 485 0.15 4.51 -8.22
N GLU A 486 1.16 4.75 -7.37
CA GLU A 486 1.25 4.13 -6.04
C GLU A 486 0.22 4.70 -5.06
N GLU A 487 -0.12 5.98 -5.17
CA GLU A 487 -1.19 6.61 -4.39
C GLU A 487 -2.59 6.05 -4.69
N LEU A 488 -2.78 5.39 -5.82
CA LEU A 488 -4.02 4.68 -6.14
C LEU A 488 -3.99 3.23 -5.65
N ILE A 489 -2.91 2.52 -5.91
CA ILE A 489 -2.83 1.07 -5.75
C ILE A 489 -2.79 0.66 -4.29
N ALA A 490 -1.94 1.29 -3.49
CA ALA A 490 -1.78 0.95 -2.09
C ALA A 490 -3.08 1.12 -1.27
N PRO A 491 -3.87 2.21 -1.44
CA PRO A 491 -5.19 2.31 -0.82
C PRO A 491 -6.18 1.25 -1.31
N ILE A 492 -6.21 0.93 -2.60
CA ILE A 492 -7.13 -0.08 -3.16
C ILE A 492 -6.80 -1.45 -2.58
N LEU A 493 -5.53 -1.89 -2.62
CA LEU A 493 -5.11 -3.16 -2.02
C LEU A 493 -5.45 -3.22 -0.53
N SER A 494 -5.14 -2.15 0.21
CA SER A 494 -5.40 -2.10 1.65
C SER A 494 -6.88 -2.14 2.00
N GLN A 495 -7.74 -1.50 1.19
CA GLN A 495 -9.18 -1.48 1.41
C GLN A 495 -9.87 -2.74 0.90
N SER A 496 -9.42 -3.33 -0.21
CA SER A 496 -9.97 -4.57 -0.77
C SER A 496 -9.84 -5.73 0.21
N ALA A 497 -8.74 -5.79 0.96
CA ALA A 497 -8.56 -6.78 2.03
C ALA A 497 -9.63 -6.70 3.15
N LEU A 498 -10.30 -5.55 3.30
CA LEU A 498 -11.32 -5.31 4.32
C LEU A 498 -12.75 -5.25 3.74
N ASN A 499 -12.87 -5.01 2.45
CA ASN A 499 -14.14 -4.80 1.75
C ASN A 499 -14.19 -5.70 0.51
N PRO A 500 -14.69 -6.93 0.64
CA PRO A 500 -14.80 -7.87 -0.49
C PRO A 500 -15.51 -7.22 -1.69
N GLY A 501 -14.94 -7.38 -2.88
CA GLY A 501 -15.44 -6.85 -4.13
C GLY A 501 -15.02 -5.40 -4.45
N LEU A 502 -14.30 -4.70 -3.55
CA LEU A 502 -13.92 -3.31 -3.80
C LEU A 502 -12.95 -3.17 -4.98
N GLY A 503 -11.96 -4.05 -5.09
CA GLY A 503 -11.05 -4.03 -6.22
C GLY A 503 -11.78 -4.17 -7.54
N THR A 504 -12.65 -5.17 -7.66
CA THR A 504 -13.50 -5.40 -8.84
C THR A 504 -14.38 -4.17 -9.15
N LEU A 505 -15.01 -3.57 -8.14
CA LEU A 505 -15.81 -2.35 -8.35
C LEU A 505 -14.95 -1.25 -8.97
N ILE A 506 -13.78 -0.98 -8.41
CA ILE A 506 -12.91 0.12 -8.87
C ILE A 506 -12.39 -0.17 -10.28
N GLU A 507 -11.91 -1.38 -10.54
CA GLU A 507 -11.47 -1.77 -11.88
C GLU A 507 -12.58 -1.57 -12.92
N GLU A 508 -13.79 -2.05 -12.66
CA GLU A 508 -14.90 -1.97 -13.63
C GLU A 508 -15.41 -0.54 -13.86
N ILE A 509 -15.47 0.31 -12.82
CA ILE A 509 -15.94 1.69 -13.00
C ILE A 509 -14.91 2.60 -13.67
N ILE A 510 -13.63 2.22 -13.65
CA ILE A 510 -12.54 2.93 -14.36
C ILE A 510 -12.50 2.54 -15.84
N LEU A 511 -12.78 1.28 -16.16
CA LEU A 511 -12.76 0.78 -17.53
C LEU A 511 -13.93 1.38 -18.35
N GLU A 512 -13.62 2.11 -19.40
CA GLU A 512 -14.62 2.66 -20.32
C GLU A 512 -14.92 1.72 -21.51
N GLU A 513 -15.09 0.44 -21.23
CA GLU A 513 -15.53 -0.51 -22.26
C GLU A 513 -17.03 -0.38 -22.55
N PRO A 514 -17.50 -0.65 -23.79
CA PRO A 514 -18.92 -0.57 -24.14
C PRO A 514 -19.84 -1.48 -23.30
N THR A 515 -19.24 -2.50 -22.67
CA THR A 515 -19.94 -3.52 -21.86
C THR A 515 -19.88 -3.27 -20.38
N THR A 516 -19.09 -2.30 -19.91
CA THR A 516 -18.89 -2.00 -18.48
C THR A 516 -19.73 -0.83 -18.02
N GLN A 517 -19.97 -0.81 -16.71
CA GLN A 517 -20.68 0.27 -16.01
C GLN A 517 -19.70 1.34 -15.55
N SER A 518 -19.10 2.04 -16.50
CA SER A 518 -18.05 3.03 -16.23
C SER A 518 -18.56 4.29 -15.55
N LEU A 519 -17.65 4.98 -14.87
CA LEU A 519 -17.87 6.29 -14.27
C LEU A 519 -17.78 7.36 -15.37
N LYS A 520 -18.84 8.13 -15.54
CA LYS A 520 -18.95 9.17 -16.57
C LYS A 520 -19.30 10.52 -15.99
N VAL A 521 -19.03 11.58 -16.78
CA VAL A 521 -19.38 12.95 -16.44
C VAL A 521 -20.24 13.55 -17.56
N ARG A 522 -21.32 14.24 -17.20
CA ARG A 522 -22.13 15.00 -18.16
C ARG A 522 -22.69 16.27 -17.57
N HIS A 523 -23.04 17.21 -18.42
CA HIS A 523 -23.85 18.36 -18.04
C HIS A 523 -25.27 17.94 -17.69
N LEU A 524 -25.83 18.58 -16.68
CA LEU A 524 -27.24 18.43 -16.37
C LEU A 524 -28.08 19.22 -17.39
N SER A 525 -29.08 18.58 -17.96
CA SER A 525 -30.06 19.25 -18.78
C SER A 525 -30.93 20.18 -17.92
N ARG A 526 -31.52 21.23 -18.53
CA ARG A 526 -32.38 22.20 -17.83
C ARG A 526 -33.57 21.58 -17.12
N GLU A 527 -34.00 20.40 -17.54
CA GLU A 527 -35.11 19.65 -16.91
C GLU A 527 -34.83 19.25 -15.46
N TRP A 528 -33.58 19.19 -15.04
CA TRP A 528 -33.13 18.79 -13.70
C TRP A 528 -32.73 19.95 -12.80
N GLU A 529 -32.89 21.18 -13.32
CA GLU A 529 -32.61 22.39 -12.55
C GLU A 529 -33.59 22.52 -11.40
N ALA A 530 -33.08 22.91 -10.22
CA ALA A 530 -33.84 23.08 -8.97
C ALA A 530 -34.33 21.80 -8.29
N ASP A 531 -34.04 20.61 -8.80
CA ASP A 531 -34.28 19.37 -8.07
C ASP A 531 -33.31 19.20 -6.88
N SER A 532 -33.77 18.54 -5.84
CA SER A 532 -32.87 18.07 -4.78
C SER A 532 -31.99 16.94 -5.30
N TRP A 533 -30.79 16.79 -4.73
CA TRP A 533 -29.88 15.73 -5.11
C TRP A 533 -30.54 14.34 -5.06
N LEU A 534 -31.32 14.05 -4.01
CA LEU A 534 -32.06 12.79 -3.91
C LEU A 534 -33.08 12.62 -5.05
N SER A 535 -33.84 13.69 -5.39
CA SER A 535 -34.78 13.65 -6.49
C SER A 535 -34.09 13.35 -7.82
N THR A 536 -32.93 13.99 -8.06
CA THR A 536 -32.12 13.77 -9.25
C THR A 536 -31.63 12.31 -9.34
N ILE A 537 -31.14 11.75 -8.23
CA ILE A 537 -30.69 10.33 -8.18
C ILE A 537 -31.85 9.40 -8.56
N LEU A 538 -33.02 9.54 -7.90
CA LEU A 538 -34.13 8.62 -8.09
C LEU A 538 -34.70 8.69 -9.50
N LYS A 539 -34.87 9.90 -10.04
CA LYS A 539 -35.36 10.11 -11.40
C LYS A 539 -34.43 9.53 -12.47
N LEU A 540 -33.09 9.78 -12.35
CA LEU A 540 -32.13 9.27 -13.32
C LEU A 540 -32.01 7.75 -13.22
N LYS A 541 -32.03 7.20 -12.01
CA LYS A 541 -31.97 5.76 -11.82
C LYS A 541 -33.20 5.06 -12.40
N GLU A 542 -34.37 5.62 -12.24
CA GLU A 542 -35.62 5.04 -12.75
C GLU A 542 -35.77 5.19 -14.28
N LYS A 543 -35.39 6.36 -14.84
CA LYS A 543 -35.60 6.65 -16.27
C LYS A 543 -34.46 6.15 -17.17
N GLU A 544 -33.21 6.30 -16.72
CA GLU A 544 -32.01 6.09 -17.54
C GLU A 544 -31.14 4.94 -17.00
N GLY A 545 -31.47 4.40 -15.82
CA GLY A 545 -30.69 3.35 -15.17
C GLY A 545 -29.36 3.85 -14.58
N GLU A 546 -29.06 5.13 -14.70
CA GLU A 546 -27.83 5.75 -14.25
C GLU A 546 -27.82 6.01 -12.75
N LEU A 547 -26.67 5.90 -12.11
CA LEU A 547 -26.49 6.10 -10.68
C LEU A 547 -25.60 7.31 -10.39
N PRO A 548 -26.17 8.49 -10.11
CA PRO A 548 -25.38 9.66 -9.72
C PRO A 548 -24.66 9.46 -8.40
N VAL A 549 -23.33 9.68 -8.39
CA VAL A 549 -22.46 9.47 -7.21
C VAL A 549 -21.69 10.71 -6.80
N GLY A 550 -21.64 11.75 -7.64
CA GLY A 550 -20.96 12.99 -7.38
C GLY A 550 -21.48 14.17 -8.20
N LEU A 551 -21.12 15.37 -7.79
CA LEU A 551 -21.52 16.61 -8.42
C LEU A 551 -20.33 17.57 -8.50
N LEU A 552 -20.02 18.04 -9.70
CA LEU A 552 -19.04 19.11 -9.92
C LEU A 552 -19.79 20.45 -10.09
N ARG A 553 -19.56 21.37 -9.17
CA ARG A 553 -20.19 22.70 -9.16
C ARG A 553 -19.63 23.61 -10.24
N SER A 554 -20.48 24.16 -11.08
CA SER A 554 -20.08 25.11 -12.14
C SER A 554 -19.48 26.41 -11.60
N GLN A 555 -20.06 26.97 -10.53
CA GLN A 555 -19.65 28.29 -10.01
C GLN A 555 -18.39 28.27 -9.13
N THR A 556 -18.12 27.17 -8.46
CA THR A 556 -17.01 27.05 -7.48
C THR A 556 -15.99 26.00 -7.87
N HIS A 557 -16.19 25.30 -8.98
CA HIS A 557 -15.38 24.20 -9.48
C HIS A 557 -15.14 23.07 -8.43
N LYS A 558 -15.98 23.05 -7.40
CA LYS A 558 -15.86 22.13 -6.27
C LYS A 558 -16.50 20.79 -6.58
N LEU A 559 -15.72 19.73 -6.54
CA LEU A 559 -16.21 18.37 -6.60
C LEU A 559 -16.80 17.95 -5.25
N LEU A 560 -18.06 17.54 -5.25
CA LEU A 560 -18.78 16.99 -4.12
C LEU A 560 -18.93 15.48 -4.32
N VAL A 561 -18.29 14.71 -3.46
CA VAL A 561 -18.48 13.25 -3.39
C VAL A 561 -19.71 12.97 -2.54
N ASN A 562 -20.67 12.21 -3.08
CA ASN A 562 -21.89 11.84 -2.37
C ASN A 562 -22.64 13.01 -1.71
N PRO A 563 -23.07 14.05 -2.45
CA PRO A 563 -23.71 15.23 -1.90
C PRO A 563 -24.88 14.94 -0.95
N HIS A 564 -25.18 15.89 -0.05
CA HIS A 564 -26.33 15.76 0.86
C HIS A 564 -27.65 15.61 0.08
N PRO A 565 -28.60 14.76 0.52
CA PRO A 565 -29.83 14.47 -0.22
C PRO A 565 -30.69 15.71 -0.55
N GLU A 566 -30.66 16.73 0.30
CA GLU A 566 -31.41 17.99 0.12
C GLU A 566 -30.65 19.06 -0.68
N LEU A 567 -29.42 18.79 -1.10
CA LEU A 567 -28.63 19.74 -1.88
C LEU A 567 -29.36 20.06 -3.19
N GLN A 568 -29.53 21.34 -3.49
CA GLN A 568 -30.10 21.79 -4.76
C GLN A 568 -29.08 21.70 -5.87
N VAL A 569 -29.44 21.09 -6.97
CA VAL A 569 -28.65 21.07 -8.20
C VAL A 569 -28.87 22.39 -8.95
N LYS A 570 -27.82 22.95 -9.49
CA LYS A 570 -27.84 24.27 -10.17
C LYS A 570 -27.56 24.14 -11.66
N PRO A 571 -28.02 25.12 -12.47
CA PRO A 571 -27.65 25.20 -13.88
C PRO A 571 -26.13 25.19 -14.09
N GLY A 572 -25.69 24.42 -15.07
CA GLY A 572 -24.27 24.29 -15.40
C GLY A 572 -23.47 23.33 -14.53
N ASP A 573 -24.07 22.77 -13.44
CA ASP A 573 -23.42 21.72 -12.68
C ASP A 573 -23.22 20.47 -13.55
N ARG A 574 -22.11 19.74 -13.32
CA ARG A 574 -21.82 18.48 -14.01
C ARG A 574 -22.06 17.29 -13.07
N LEU A 575 -22.72 16.29 -13.58
CA LEU A 575 -23.06 15.07 -12.88
C LEU A 575 -21.94 14.04 -13.07
N ILE A 576 -21.50 13.42 -11.98
CA ILE A 576 -20.65 12.23 -12.01
C ILE A 576 -21.55 11.05 -11.67
N TYR A 577 -21.60 10.06 -12.56
CA TYR A 577 -22.53 8.93 -12.43
C TYR A 577 -21.93 7.63 -12.93
N ILE A 578 -22.37 6.53 -12.35
CA ILE A 578 -22.09 5.18 -12.85
C ILE A 578 -23.14 4.87 -13.94
N ALA A 579 -22.68 4.59 -15.15
CA ALA A 579 -23.56 4.30 -16.27
C ALA A 579 -24.39 3.03 -16.05
N SER A 580 -25.51 2.90 -16.74
CA SER A 580 -26.25 1.64 -16.81
C SER A 580 -25.49 0.62 -17.65
N ALA A 581 -25.59 -0.67 -17.29
CA ALA A 581 -25.09 -1.71 -18.18
C ALA A 581 -25.82 -1.59 -19.53
N PRO A 582 -25.10 -1.74 -20.67
CA PRO A 582 -25.76 -1.78 -21.95
C PRO A 582 -26.76 -2.95 -21.93
N ILE A 583 -27.98 -2.68 -22.37
CA ILE A 583 -29.02 -3.71 -22.53
C ILE A 583 -28.44 -4.75 -23.49
N LYS A 584 -28.03 -5.92 -22.97
CA LYS A 584 -27.73 -7.05 -23.85
C LYS A 584 -28.94 -7.21 -24.76
N ALA A 585 -28.79 -6.90 -26.05
CA ALA A 585 -29.79 -7.22 -27.04
C ALA A 585 -30.17 -8.69 -26.78
N LYS A 586 -31.45 -8.92 -26.42
CA LYS A 586 -31.97 -10.27 -26.26
C LYS A 586 -31.56 -11.01 -27.51
N GLN A 587 -30.56 -11.90 -27.39
CA GLN A 587 -30.36 -12.92 -28.37
C GLN A 587 -31.68 -13.71 -28.38
N ASN A 588 -32.50 -13.42 -29.37
CA ASN A 588 -33.61 -14.28 -29.73
C ASN A 588 -32.98 -15.65 -29.99
N GLY A 589 -33.06 -16.52 -29.00
CA GLY A 589 -32.76 -17.91 -29.18
C GLY A 589 -33.83 -18.52 -30.04
N ASP A 590 -33.41 -19.07 -31.13
CA ASP A 590 -34.03 -20.27 -31.71
C ASP A 590 -33.40 -21.52 -31.09
#